data_a08bcf75c81ce17b99839d81d5aa2f82
#
_entry.id   a08bcf75c81ce17b99839d81d5aa2f82
#
_cell.length_a   1.000
_cell.length_b   1.000
_cell.length_c   1.000
_cell.angle_alpha   90.00
_cell.angle_beta   90.00
_cell.angle_gamma   90.00
#
_symmetry.space_group_name_H-M   'P 1'
#
loop_
_entity.id
_entity.type
_entity.pdbx_description
1 polymer ?
#
loop_
_entity_poly.entity_id
_entity_poly.type
_entity_poly.pdbx_seq_one_letter_code
_entity_poly.pdbx_strand_id
1 'polypeptide(L)'
;MKKVIDLYKKYEEIINYLIVGGMTTLVSISIYALFTKCFHINYMIANVISWIISVLFAYITNRIFVFKSKSENIVLEIYQFFKYRIFSFLIEIFLMYVFVELINIDDMISKVIVQIIVIVLNYVFSKLFVFKKES
;
A
#
# COMPACT_ATOMS: atom_id res chain seq x y z
N MET A 1 -5.50 20.87 -22.98
CA MET A 1 -6.55 20.21 -22.20
C MET A 1 -6.74 18.75 -22.61
N LYS A 2 -6.99 18.48 -23.88
CA LYS A 2 -7.17 17.10 -24.33
C LYS A 2 -6.00 16.18 -23.98
N LYS A 3 -4.76 16.67 -24.13
CA LYS A 3 -3.57 15.86 -23.83
C LYS A 3 -3.50 15.47 -22.36
N VAL A 4 -3.90 16.37 -21.45
CA VAL A 4 -3.89 16.08 -20.01
C VAL A 4 -4.94 15.04 -19.68
N ILE A 5 -6.14 15.18 -20.23
CA ILE A 5 -7.23 14.22 -20.01
C ILE A 5 -6.88 12.86 -20.60
N ASP A 6 -6.27 12.84 -21.79
CA ASP A 6 -5.86 11.58 -22.42
C ASP A 6 -4.75 10.88 -21.63
N LEU A 7 -3.79 11.65 -21.10
CA LEU A 7 -2.75 11.12 -20.25
C LEU A 7 -3.33 10.55 -18.94
N TYR A 8 -4.29 11.27 -18.33
CA TYR A 8 -4.95 10.77 -17.14
C TYR A 8 -5.67 9.45 -17.41
N LYS A 9 -6.42 9.37 -18.50
CA LYS A 9 -7.15 8.14 -18.85
C LYS A 9 -6.21 6.98 -19.10
N LYS A 10 -5.06 7.25 -19.72
CA LYS A 10 -4.07 6.21 -20.01
C LYS A 10 -3.47 5.62 -18.73
N TYR A 11 -3.20 6.48 -17.74
CA TYR A 11 -2.55 6.09 -16.49
C TYR A 11 -3.49 6.17 -15.28
N GLU A 12 -4.81 6.18 -15.53
CA GLU A 12 -5.82 6.35 -14.49
C GLU A 12 -5.62 5.39 -13.33
N GLU A 13 -5.40 4.11 -13.65
CA GLU A 13 -5.24 3.08 -12.63
C GLU A 13 -4.05 3.37 -11.72
N ILE A 14 -2.90 3.73 -12.31
CA ILE A 14 -1.69 4.04 -11.55
C ILE A 14 -1.88 5.31 -10.72
N ILE A 15 -2.45 6.34 -11.32
CA ILE A 15 -2.70 7.62 -10.64
C ILE A 15 -3.64 7.41 -9.46
N ASN A 16 -4.74 6.70 -9.66
CA ASN A 16 -5.70 6.41 -8.60
C ASN A 16 -5.07 5.57 -7.50
N TYR A 17 -4.22 4.61 -7.88
CA TYR A 17 -3.48 3.80 -6.90
C TYR A 17 -2.59 4.68 -6.01
N LEU A 18 -1.88 5.65 -6.60
CA LEU A 18 -1.02 6.55 -5.84
C LEU A 18 -1.83 7.47 -4.92
N ILE A 19 -2.96 7.97 -5.39
CA ILE A 19 -3.85 8.80 -4.56
C ILE A 19 -4.37 8.01 -3.37
N VAL A 20 -4.84 6.79 -3.62
CA VAL A 20 -5.32 5.91 -2.55
C VAL A 20 -4.19 5.58 -1.58
N GLY A 21 -2.98 5.37 -2.09
CA GLY A 21 -1.81 5.14 -1.24
C GLY A 21 -1.54 6.29 -0.29
N GLY A 22 -1.64 7.52 -0.79
CA GLY A 22 -1.50 8.72 0.04
C GLY A 22 -2.60 8.81 1.10
N MET A 23 -3.83 8.54 0.72
CA MET A 23 -4.97 8.53 1.65
C MET A 23 -4.80 7.43 2.71
N THR A 24 -4.31 6.27 2.31
CA THR A 24 -4.04 5.16 3.23
C THR A 24 -3.00 5.55 4.27
N THR A 25 -1.95 6.26 3.85
CA THR A 25 -0.93 6.75 4.76
C THR A 25 -1.54 7.73 5.77
N LEU A 26 -2.41 8.63 5.32
CA LEU A 26 -3.10 9.56 6.22
C LEU A 26 -3.98 8.82 7.23
N VAL A 27 -4.69 7.79 6.79
CA VAL A 27 -5.51 6.96 7.68
C VAL A 27 -4.64 6.30 8.73
N SER A 28 -3.51 5.71 8.31
CA SER A 28 -2.60 5.03 9.23
C SER A 28 -2.08 5.97 10.32
N ILE A 29 -1.61 7.16 9.92
CA ILE A 29 -1.08 8.15 10.86
C ILE A 29 -2.17 8.64 11.79
N SER A 30 -3.37 8.90 11.26
CA SER A 30 -4.49 9.41 12.05
C SER A 30 -4.94 8.39 13.10
N ILE A 31 -5.06 7.12 12.72
CA ILE A 31 -5.46 6.06 13.64
C ILE A 31 -4.38 5.85 14.72
N TYR A 32 -3.11 5.84 14.31
CA TYR A 32 -2.00 5.71 15.25
C TYR A 32 -2.03 6.84 16.29
N ALA A 33 -2.18 8.08 15.83
CA ALA A 33 -2.22 9.24 16.73
C ALA A 33 -3.42 9.17 17.68
N LEU A 34 -4.57 8.76 17.16
CA LEU A 34 -5.79 8.64 17.97
C LEU A 34 -5.57 7.63 19.12
N PHE A 35 -5.04 6.46 18.79
CA PHE A 35 -4.87 5.41 19.81
C PHE A 35 -3.76 5.72 20.80
N THR A 36 -2.66 6.36 20.34
CA THR A 36 -1.56 6.67 21.26
C THR A 36 -1.82 7.90 22.11
N LYS A 37 -2.39 8.96 21.53
CA LYS A 37 -2.54 10.25 22.22
C LYS A 37 -3.88 10.42 22.94
N CYS A 38 -4.97 9.89 22.36
CA CYS A 38 -6.29 10.06 22.93
C CYS A 38 -6.65 8.89 23.86
N PHE A 39 -6.34 7.66 23.46
CA PHE A 39 -6.68 6.48 24.25
C PHE A 39 -5.51 5.96 25.09
N HIS A 40 -4.33 6.57 24.96
CA HIS A 40 -3.12 6.20 25.74
C HIS A 40 -2.74 4.71 25.60
N ILE A 41 -2.97 4.14 24.43
CA ILE A 41 -2.63 2.76 24.15
C ILE A 41 -1.13 2.69 23.81
N ASN A 42 -0.49 1.57 24.21
CA ASN A 42 0.91 1.31 23.92
C ASN A 42 1.20 1.49 22.40
N TYR A 43 2.33 2.13 22.07
CA TYR A 43 2.64 2.47 20.69
C TYR A 43 2.76 1.24 19.77
N MET A 44 3.21 0.11 20.29
CA MET A 44 3.31 -1.12 19.47
C MET A 44 1.95 -1.67 19.12
N ILE A 45 1.03 -1.68 20.09
CA ILE A 45 -0.35 -2.12 19.86
C ILE A 45 -1.05 -1.16 18.90
N ALA A 46 -0.88 0.15 19.13
CA ALA A 46 -1.44 1.17 18.24
C ALA A 46 -0.91 1.04 16.82
N ASN A 47 0.37 0.71 16.66
CA ASN A 47 0.97 0.51 15.35
C ASN A 47 0.35 -0.68 14.62
N VAL A 48 0.15 -1.79 15.30
CA VAL A 48 -0.47 -2.98 14.70
C VAL A 48 -1.91 -2.67 14.30
N ILE A 49 -2.68 -2.05 15.20
CA ILE A 49 -4.09 -1.72 14.90
C ILE A 49 -4.17 -0.75 13.72
N SER A 50 -3.33 0.30 13.70
CA SER A 50 -3.34 1.27 12.61
C SER A 50 -2.95 0.62 11.28
N TRP A 51 -2.01 -0.32 11.31
CA TRP A 51 -1.63 -1.06 10.11
C TRP A 51 -2.81 -1.89 9.58
N ILE A 52 -3.47 -2.63 10.46
CA ILE A 52 -4.60 -3.47 10.05
C ILE A 52 -5.72 -2.61 9.46
N ILE A 53 -6.09 -1.53 10.13
CA ILE A 53 -7.17 -0.65 9.67
C ILE A 53 -6.77 0.01 8.35
N SER A 54 -5.53 0.49 8.22
CA SER A 54 -5.09 1.13 6.98
C SER A 54 -5.02 0.15 5.81
N VAL A 55 -4.64 -1.10 6.05
CA VAL A 55 -4.63 -2.12 4.99
C VAL A 55 -6.06 -2.45 4.55
N LEU A 56 -7.00 -2.53 5.50
CA LEU A 56 -8.42 -2.72 5.15
C LEU A 56 -8.95 -1.54 4.33
N PHE A 57 -8.61 -0.31 4.74
CA PHE A 57 -8.98 0.88 3.98
C PHE A 57 -8.39 0.83 2.57
N ALA A 58 -7.11 0.47 2.47
CA ALA A 58 -6.44 0.34 1.17
C ALA A 58 -7.10 -0.72 0.31
N TYR A 59 -7.48 -1.85 0.91
CA TYR A 59 -8.17 -2.91 0.18
C TYR A 59 -9.50 -2.42 -0.40
N ILE A 60 -10.32 -1.80 0.44
CA ILE A 60 -11.66 -1.36 0.02
C ILE A 60 -11.55 -0.29 -1.07
N THR A 61 -10.68 0.70 -0.87
CA THR A 61 -10.53 1.80 -1.84
C THR A 61 -9.89 1.33 -3.13
N ASN A 62 -8.90 0.44 -3.06
CA ASN A 62 -8.31 -0.13 -4.28
C ASN A 62 -9.33 -0.96 -5.05
N ARG A 63 -10.14 -1.75 -4.35
CA ARG A 63 -11.17 -2.56 -4.99
C ARG A 63 -12.18 -1.70 -5.75
N ILE A 64 -12.62 -0.62 -5.13
CA ILE A 64 -13.70 0.21 -5.69
C ILE A 64 -13.18 1.21 -6.71
N PHE A 65 -12.10 1.93 -6.39
CA PHE A 65 -11.68 3.11 -7.16
C PHE A 65 -10.52 2.86 -8.11
N VAL A 66 -9.65 1.90 -7.81
CA VAL A 66 -8.46 1.67 -8.63
C VAL A 66 -8.66 0.52 -9.59
N PHE A 67 -8.93 -0.67 -9.07
CA PHE A 67 -9.03 -1.88 -9.89
C PHE A 67 -10.46 -2.23 -10.26
N LYS A 68 -11.43 -1.60 -9.64
CA LYS A 68 -12.86 -1.77 -9.94
C LYS A 68 -13.26 -3.24 -10.03
N SER A 69 -12.86 -4.00 -9.01
CA SER A 69 -13.10 -5.44 -8.96
C SER A 69 -14.57 -5.75 -8.80
N LYS A 70 -15.02 -6.78 -9.51
CA LYS A 70 -16.40 -7.28 -9.42
C LYS A 70 -16.46 -8.70 -8.87
N SER A 71 -15.37 -9.18 -8.31
CA SER A 71 -15.30 -10.52 -7.75
C SER A 71 -16.29 -10.68 -6.61
N GLU A 72 -16.98 -11.81 -6.58
CA GLU A 72 -17.92 -12.13 -5.51
C GLU A 72 -17.21 -12.73 -4.29
N ASN A 73 -15.99 -13.24 -4.48
CA ASN A 73 -15.25 -13.88 -3.40
C ASN A 73 -14.38 -12.86 -2.67
N ILE A 74 -15.04 -12.03 -1.86
CA ILE A 74 -14.39 -10.95 -1.11
C ILE A 74 -13.39 -11.51 -0.09
N VAL A 75 -13.73 -12.63 0.56
CA VAL A 75 -12.85 -13.24 1.57
C VAL A 75 -11.52 -13.63 0.96
N LEU A 76 -11.53 -14.24 -0.22
CA LEU A 76 -10.29 -14.61 -0.90
C LEU A 76 -9.48 -13.38 -1.31
N GLU A 77 -10.15 -12.33 -1.81
CA GLU A 77 -9.46 -11.09 -2.15
C GLU A 77 -8.78 -10.46 -0.95
N ILE A 78 -9.47 -10.38 0.19
CA ILE A 78 -8.90 -9.83 1.42
C ILE A 78 -7.70 -10.64 1.85
N TYR A 79 -7.82 -11.97 1.85
CA TYR A 79 -6.73 -12.85 2.22
C TYR A 79 -5.50 -12.61 1.35
N GLN A 80 -5.70 -12.55 0.04
CA GLN A 80 -4.58 -12.35 -0.88
C GLN A 80 -4.00 -10.94 -0.75
N PHE A 81 -4.83 -9.92 -0.55
CA PHE A 81 -4.34 -8.55 -0.38
C PHE A 81 -3.42 -8.46 0.84
N PHE A 82 -3.85 -8.98 1.99
CA PHE A 82 -3.01 -9.00 3.19
C PHE A 82 -1.75 -9.82 2.99
N LYS A 83 -1.87 -10.97 2.35
CA LYS A 83 -0.73 -11.85 2.07
C LYS A 83 0.36 -11.13 1.28
N TYR A 84 -0.02 -10.44 0.20
CA TYR A 84 0.97 -9.73 -0.62
C TYR A 84 1.49 -8.48 0.06
N ARG A 85 0.70 -7.85 0.93
CA ARG A 85 1.19 -6.74 1.74
C ARG A 85 2.27 -7.19 2.72
N ILE A 86 2.06 -8.32 3.38
CA ILE A 86 3.07 -8.90 4.27
C ILE A 86 4.32 -9.28 3.46
N PHE A 87 4.13 -9.89 2.30
CA PHE A 87 5.24 -10.28 1.43
C PHE A 87 6.07 -9.07 1.01
N SER A 88 5.42 -7.99 0.59
CA SER A 88 6.14 -6.77 0.20
C SER A 88 6.85 -6.12 1.40
N PHE A 89 6.27 -6.22 2.59
CA PHE A 89 6.92 -5.73 3.81
C PHE A 89 8.21 -6.50 4.10
N LEU A 90 8.20 -7.81 3.92
CA LEU A 90 9.41 -8.62 4.09
C LEU A 90 10.47 -8.25 3.05
N ILE A 91 10.06 -7.99 1.81
CA ILE A 91 10.98 -7.52 0.78
C ILE A 91 11.55 -6.16 1.17
N GLU A 92 10.73 -5.27 1.72
CA GLU A 92 11.19 -3.97 2.19
C GLU A 92 12.30 -4.09 3.22
N ILE A 93 12.09 -4.95 4.22
CA ILE A 93 13.10 -5.18 5.27
C ILE A 93 14.40 -5.71 4.65
N PHE A 94 14.28 -6.68 3.75
CA PHE A 94 15.45 -7.26 3.08
C PHE A 94 16.20 -6.22 2.26
N LEU A 95 15.50 -5.41 1.48
CA LEU A 95 16.13 -4.40 0.63
C LEU A 95 16.78 -3.30 1.47
N MET A 96 16.15 -2.89 2.57
CA MET A 96 16.75 -1.90 3.47
C MET A 96 18.06 -2.43 4.04
N TYR A 97 18.07 -3.70 4.46
CA TYR A 97 19.30 -4.31 4.95
C TYR A 97 20.40 -4.30 3.89
N VAL A 98 20.06 -4.72 2.66
CA VAL A 98 21.03 -4.77 1.57
C VAL A 98 21.59 -3.38 1.28
N PHE A 99 20.73 -2.37 1.15
CA PHE A 99 21.18 -1.04 0.76
C PHE A 99 21.96 -0.33 1.87
N VAL A 100 21.52 -0.45 3.12
CA VAL A 100 22.16 0.24 4.25
C VAL A 100 23.41 -0.51 4.72
N GLU A 101 23.30 -1.81 4.94
CA GLU A 101 24.38 -2.57 5.58
C GLU A 101 25.39 -3.13 4.59
N LEU A 102 24.95 -3.63 3.43
CA LEU A 102 25.85 -4.27 2.48
C LEU A 102 26.44 -3.30 1.45
N ILE A 103 25.63 -2.37 0.93
CA ILE A 103 26.08 -1.42 -0.08
C ILE A 103 26.55 -0.11 0.57
N ASN A 104 26.15 0.14 1.81
CA ASN A 104 26.52 1.34 2.58
C ASN A 104 25.94 2.62 1.97
N ILE A 105 24.70 2.55 1.49
CA ILE A 105 23.97 3.74 1.05
C ILE A 105 23.34 4.39 2.27
N ASP A 106 23.28 5.73 2.28
CA ASP A 106 22.61 6.48 3.33
C ASP A 106 21.22 5.94 3.60
N ASP A 107 20.82 5.85 4.89
CA ASP A 107 19.55 5.24 5.29
C ASP A 107 18.33 5.98 4.73
N MET A 108 18.38 7.32 4.67
CA MET A 108 17.27 8.11 4.10
C MET A 108 17.13 7.89 2.60
N ILE A 109 18.25 7.86 1.88
CA ILE A 109 18.24 7.59 0.43
C ILE A 109 17.76 6.19 0.18
N SER A 110 18.23 5.22 0.96
CA SER A 110 17.80 3.82 0.86
C SER A 110 16.28 3.71 1.08
N LYS A 111 15.76 4.42 2.08
CA LYS A 111 14.32 4.40 2.40
C LYS A 111 13.48 4.88 1.21
N VAL A 112 13.90 5.97 0.58
CA VAL A 112 13.18 6.52 -0.58
C VAL A 112 13.18 5.53 -1.73
N ILE A 113 14.35 4.97 -2.07
CA ILE A 113 14.48 4.02 -3.17
C ILE A 113 13.63 2.78 -2.90
N VAL A 114 13.74 2.23 -1.70
CA VAL A 114 13.01 1.02 -1.32
C VAL A 114 11.50 1.28 -1.32
N GLN A 115 11.05 2.45 -0.85
CA GLN A 115 9.63 2.78 -0.88
C GLN A 115 9.08 2.83 -2.30
N ILE A 116 9.84 3.38 -3.25
CA ILE A 116 9.44 3.38 -4.65
C ILE A 116 9.27 1.95 -5.16
N ILE A 117 10.25 1.09 -4.85
CA ILE A 117 10.19 -0.32 -5.25
C ILE A 117 8.97 -1.01 -4.64
N VAL A 118 8.72 -0.78 -3.34
CA VAL A 118 7.59 -1.39 -2.63
C VAL A 118 6.26 -0.93 -3.22
N ILE A 119 6.14 0.36 -3.53
CA ILE A 119 4.91 0.88 -4.15
C ILE A 119 4.65 0.18 -5.48
N VAL A 120 5.68 0.02 -6.31
CA VAL A 120 5.57 -0.67 -7.59
C VAL A 120 5.17 -2.14 -7.37
N LEU A 121 5.82 -2.82 -6.42
CA LEU A 121 5.51 -4.21 -6.11
C LEU A 121 4.08 -4.37 -5.62
N ASN A 122 3.62 -3.49 -4.73
CA ASN A 122 2.24 -3.56 -4.23
C ASN A 122 1.23 -3.37 -5.35
N TYR A 123 1.52 -2.45 -6.27
CA TYR A 123 0.66 -2.22 -7.42
C TYR A 123 0.60 -3.46 -8.32
N VAL A 124 1.76 -4.03 -8.65
CA VAL A 124 1.85 -5.21 -9.51
C VAL A 124 1.15 -6.41 -8.86
N PHE A 125 1.40 -6.65 -7.57
CA PHE A 125 0.75 -7.74 -6.86
C PHE A 125 -0.77 -7.57 -6.83
N SER A 126 -1.23 -6.35 -6.55
CA SER A 126 -2.66 -6.08 -6.50
C SER A 126 -3.31 -6.30 -7.87
N LYS A 127 -2.68 -5.81 -8.92
CA LYS A 127 -3.23 -5.90 -10.26
C LYS A 127 -3.24 -7.33 -10.80
N LEU A 128 -2.16 -8.07 -10.60
CA LEU A 128 -2.00 -9.38 -11.23
C LEU A 128 -2.52 -10.53 -10.39
N PHE A 129 -2.50 -10.40 -9.06
CA PHE A 129 -2.78 -11.55 -8.19
C PHE A 129 -3.99 -11.35 -7.28
N VAL A 130 -4.32 -10.12 -6.90
CA VAL A 130 -5.43 -9.88 -5.97
C VAL A 130 -6.70 -9.52 -6.74
N PHE A 131 -6.64 -8.47 -7.54
CA PHE A 131 -7.80 -7.94 -8.26
C PHE A 131 -7.74 -8.36 -9.73
N LYS A 132 -7.66 -9.65 -9.98
CA LYS A 132 -7.65 -10.16 -11.34
C LYS A 132 -8.93 -9.79 -12.04
N LYS A 133 -8.82 -9.10 -13.17
CA LYS A 133 -9.95 -8.89 -14.04
C LYS A 133 -10.20 -10.20 -14.79
N GLU A 134 -11.39 -10.73 -14.62
CA GLU A 134 -11.81 -11.88 -15.42
C GLU A 134 -11.91 -11.43 -16.88
N SER A 135 -11.09 -12.03 -17.69
CA SER A 135 -11.12 -11.79 -19.13
C SER A 135 -12.31 -12.50 -19.75
#